data_678f24096e6d45ea4e531b9e99c92d78
#
_entry.id   678f24096e6d45ea4e531b9e99c92d78
#
_cell.length_a   1.000
_cell.length_b   1.000
_cell.length_c   1.000
_cell.angle_alpha   90.00
_cell.angle_beta   90.00
_cell.angle_gamma   90.00
#
_symmetry.space_group_name_H-M   'P 1'
#
loop_
_entity.id
_entity.type
_entity.pdbx_description
1 polymer ?
#
loop_
_entity_poly.entity_id
_entity_poly.type
_entity_poly.pdbx_seq_one_letter_code
_entity_poly.pdbx_strand_id
1 'polypeptide(L)'
;MEKENTMNQSAELLKSVKKLIAQGRFLSAKQELEALRKSGLIKPADEWQLHELYGAVFFGLVDAEGIAAAYFNAAKADAYLRSQREHYANYLFALHYLPGLSAIDLAEQHFASQNFYRKEELLPARKIIPHDKLRLGFLSADFLESSAARFYEILLRGIPENVADIYAYSLSKQTDAFTNKIKSEVKYSDFSHKSIEAAAMSIRADEIDILIDLTGQAAGGMTLMILEKKPAPVNICGIGWFDTTGLNFVDAIWTDKKLSPDSEMAAACFTEQLYYLPAAFCFRPTLAMKKIILQPRKRRAVVFGCYQNFLKINKDVLNVWRQILQRLPKSKLILQDTTNLTERRTVMKQRLVAADLPIERIEVRLGSDNYLADYHDIDIMLDTFPYPGGASTAIALYMGVPVVTLAGLRYSARFGVSLLTAAGLPEFIASDYQEYIKIAVNLASDEAGLINYQQNLRKKLETSTLMNEKAYIKSFIQFCSDLWQARGDFSLCDRI
;
A
#
# COMPACT_ATOMS: atom_id res chain seq x y z
N MET A 1 -19.11 -12.80 -42.57
CA MET A 1 -20.42 -12.48 -41.94
C MET A 1 -20.59 -13.11 -40.55
N GLU A 2 -20.60 -14.48 -40.39
CA GLU A 2 -20.74 -15.07 -39.03
C GLU A 2 -19.62 -14.71 -38.07
N LYS A 3 -18.35 -14.74 -38.49
CA LYS A 3 -17.20 -14.37 -37.67
C LYS A 3 -17.19 -12.87 -37.30
N GLU A 4 -17.63 -11.98 -38.16
CA GLU A 4 -17.76 -10.54 -37.89
C GLU A 4 -18.93 -10.25 -36.95
N ASN A 5 -20.04 -10.98 -37.09
CA ASN A 5 -21.19 -10.86 -36.19
C ASN A 5 -20.83 -11.32 -34.76
N THR A 6 -20.06 -12.41 -34.64
CA THR A 6 -19.56 -12.93 -33.35
C THR A 6 -18.55 -11.98 -32.68
N MET A 7 -17.67 -11.34 -33.47
CA MET A 7 -16.74 -10.33 -32.98
C MET A 7 -17.45 -9.06 -32.44
N ASN A 8 -18.46 -8.57 -33.15
CA ASN A 8 -19.26 -7.46 -32.69
C ASN A 8 -20.01 -7.79 -31.39
N GLN A 9 -20.55 -9.01 -31.28
CA GLN A 9 -21.31 -9.44 -30.12
C GLN A 9 -20.44 -9.57 -28.83
N SER A 10 -19.24 -10.14 -28.92
CA SER A 10 -18.32 -10.23 -27.76
C SER A 10 -17.85 -8.85 -27.31
N ALA A 11 -17.52 -7.95 -28.23
CA ALA A 11 -17.10 -6.58 -27.92
C ALA A 11 -18.23 -5.77 -27.25
N GLU A 12 -19.49 -5.94 -27.72
CA GLU A 12 -20.64 -5.27 -27.09
C GLU A 12 -20.89 -5.80 -25.66
N LEU A 13 -20.78 -7.11 -25.44
CA LEU A 13 -20.93 -7.69 -24.10
C LEU A 13 -19.83 -7.22 -23.14
N LEU A 14 -18.57 -7.20 -23.58
CA LEU A 14 -17.46 -6.65 -22.76
C LEU A 14 -17.70 -5.16 -22.43
N LYS A 15 -18.24 -4.39 -23.37
CA LYS A 15 -18.61 -2.98 -23.14
C LYS A 15 -19.75 -2.85 -22.12
N SER A 16 -20.76 -3.72 -22.17
CA SER A 16 -21.85 -3.80 -21.19
C SER A 16 -21.28 -4.07 -19.79
N VAL A 17 -20.41 -5.06 -19.66
CA VAL A 17 -19.75 -5.39 -18.38
C VAL A 17 -18.94 -4.20 -17.83
N LYS A 18 -18.12 -3.54 -18.66
CA LYS A 18 -17.38 -2.33 -18.27
C LYS A 18 -18.31 -1.24 -17.75
N LYS A 19 -19.48 -1.06 -18.38
CA LYS A 19 -20.49 -0.09 -17.94
C LYS A 19 -21.09 -0.46 -16.59
N LEU A 20 -21.39 -1.74 -16.34
CA LEU A 20 -21.90 -2.21 -15.05
C LEU A 20 -20.86 -1.99 -13.93
N ILE A 21 -19.60 -2.31 -14.20
CA ILE A 21 -18.49 -2.06 -13.25
C ILE A 21 -18.40 -0.56 -12.92
N ALA A 22 -18.41 0.30 -13.93
CA ALA A 22 -18.36 1.77 -13.75
C ALA A 22 -19.56 2.32 -12.95
N GLN A 23 -20.71 1.62 -12.99
CA GLN A 23 -21.91 1.93 -12.19
C GLN A 23 -21.87 1.32 -10.78
N GLY A 24 -20.82 0.57 -10.41
CA GLY A 24 -20.74 -0.15 -9.14
C GLY A 24 -21.68 -1.36 -9.02
N ARG A 25 -22.18 -1.91 -10.15
CA ARG A 25 -23.10 -3.05 -10.23
C ARG A 25 -22.32 -4.36 -10.44
N PHE A 26 -21.53 -4.75 -9.46
CA PHE A 26 -20.57 -5.83 -9.58
C PHE A 26 -21.21 -7.23 -9.64
N LEU A 27 -22.31 -7.46 -8.93
CA LEU A 27 -23.05 -8.74 -9.01
C LEU A 27 -23.64 -8.93 -10.43
N SER A 28 -24.23 -7.91 -11.01
CA SER A 28 -24.74 -7.96 -12.38
C SER A 28 -23.60 -8.16 -13.38
N ALA A 29 -22.48 -7.45 -13.21
CA ALA A 29 -21.30 -7.61 -14.05
C ALA A 29 -20.73 -9.03 -13.98
N LYS A 30 -20.71 -9.65 -12.78
CA LYS A 30 -20.30 -11.05 -12.61
C LYS A 30 -21.18 -12.01 -13.41
N GLN A 31 -22.50 -11.83 -13.33
CA GLN A 31 -23.46 -12.68 -14.07
C GLN A 31 -23.26 -12.58 -15.59
N GLU A 32 -23.06 -11.36 -16.12
CA GLU A 32 -22.77 -11.19 -17.55
C GLU A 32 -21.42 -11.80 -17.95
N LEU A 33 -20.37 -11.66 -17.13
CA LEU A 33 -19.08 -12.30 -17.38
C LEU A 33 -19.19 -13.83 -17.38
N GLU A 34 -19.93 -14.41 -16.45
CA GLU A 34 -20.16 -15.87 -16.39
C GLU A 34 -20.93 -16.36 -17.63
N ALA A 35 -21.93 -15.61 -18.08
CA ALA A 35 -22.68 -15.90 -19.30
C ALA A 35 -21.76 -15.82 -20.54
N LEU A 36 -20.94 -14.76 -20.62
CA LEU A 36 -19.99 -14.57 -21.71
C LEU A 36 -18.93 -15.68 -21.76
N ARG A 37 -18.40 -16.11 -20.62
CA ARG A 37 -17.48 -17.25 -20.53
C ARG A 37 -18.10 -18.56 -21.02
N LYS A 38 -19.37 -18.82 -20.65
CA LYS A 38 -20.09 -20.02 -21.05
C LYS A 38 -20.47 -20.03 -22.54
N SER A 39 -20.63 -18.87 -23.17
CA SER A 39 -20.99 -18.75 -24.58
C SER A 39 -19.88 -19.16 -25.54
N GLY A 40 -18.62 -19.19 -25.09
CA GLY A 40 -17.46 -19.46 -25.94
C GLY A 40 -17.18 -18.37 -26.99
N LEU A 41 -17.78 -17.19 -26.84
CA LEU A 41 -17.62 -16.07 -27.77
C LEU A 41 -16.27 -15.34 -27.63
N ILE A 42 -15.56 -15.53 -26.50
CA ILE A 42 -14.24 -14.90 -26.26
C ILE A 42 -13.18 -15.72 -27.00
N LYS A 43 -12.38 -15.04 -27.81
CA LYS A 43 -11.23 -15.67 -28.46
C LYS A 43 -10.10 -15.88 -27.43
N PRO A 44 -9.26 -16.91 -27.61
CA PRO A 44 -8.10 -17.13 -26.73
C PRO A 44 -7.19 -15.88 -26.60
N ALA A 45 -7.01 -15.11 -27.68
CA ALA A 45 -6.21 -13.89 -27.68
C ALA A 45 -6.81 -12.73 -26.83
N ASP A 46 -8.10 -12.78 -26.53
CA ASP A 46 -8.84 -11.76 -25.77
C ASP A 46 -9.21 -12.24 -24.36
N GLU A 47 -8.83 -13.47 -23.98
CA GLU A 47 -9.19 -14.08 -22.69
C GLU A 47 -8.65 -13.28 -21.50
N TRP A 48 -7.53 -12.62 -21.65
CA TRP A 48 -6.96 -11.73 -20.64
C TRP A 48 -7.92 -10.58 -20.25
N GLN A 49 -8.70 -10.03 -21.20
CA GLN A 49 -9.68 -8.98 -20.91
C GLN A 49 -10.80 -9.50 -20.01
N LEU A 50 -11.23 -10.74 -20.23
CA LEU A 50 -12.22 -11.39 -19.37
C LEU A 50 -11.70 -11.48 -17.93
N HIS A 51 -10.46 -11.92 -17.76
CA HIS A 51 -9.81 -12.05 -16.45
C HIS A 51 -9.58 -10.71 -15.79
N GLU A 52 -9.14 -9.68 -16.53
CA GLU A 52 -9.01 -8.31 -16.01
C GLU A 52 -10.33 -7.79 -15.44
N LEU A 53 -11.44 -7.99 -16.19
CA LEU A 53 -12.77 -7.57 -15.75
C LEU A 53 -13.24 -8.37 -14.51
N TYR A 54 -12.93 -9.67 -14.43
CA TYR A 54 -13.16 -10.43 -13.20
C TYR A 54 -12.40 -9.82 -12.01
N GLY A 55 -11.16 -9.40 -12.18
CA GLY A 55 -10.38 -8.73 -11.14
C GLY A 55 -11.10 -7.47 -10.60
N ALA A 56 -11.61 -6.63 -11.50
CA ALA A 56 -12.38 -5.45 -11.13
C ALA A 56 -13.72 -5.80 -10.43
N VAL A 57 -14.40 -6.84 -10.91
CA VAL A 57 -15.64 -7.33 -10.28
C VAL A 57 -15.38 -7.87 -8.88
N PHE A 58 -14.35 -8.70 -8.70
CA PHE A 58 -14.00 -9.25 -7.38
C PHE A 58 -13.53 -8.18 -6.40
N PHE A 59 -12.89 -7.10 -6.88
CA PHE A 59 -12.64 -5.92 -6.05
C PHE A 59 -13.94 -5.33 -5.49
N GLY A 60 -14.94 -5.15 -6.34
CA GLY A 60 -16.27 -4.67 -5.94
C GLY A 60 -17.01 -5.62 -5.00
N LEU A 61 -16.78 -6.92 -5.13
CA LEU A 61 -17.38 -7.98 -4.30
C LEU A 61 -16.54 -8.33 -3.06
N VAL A 62 -15.46 -7.58 -2.80
CA VAL A 62 -14.57 -7.78 -1.63
C VAL A 62 -13.99 -9.21 -1.58
N ASP A 63 -13.64 -9.76 -2.73
CA ASP A 63 -13.11 -11.12 -2.89
C ASP A 63 -11.63 -11.07 -3.27
N ALA A 64 -10.74 -11.12 -2.28
CA ALA A 64 -9.30 -11.04 -2.47
C ALA A 64 -8.73 -12.26 -3.22
N GLU A 65 -9.27 -13.47 -2.96
CA GLU A 65 -8.86 -14.70 -3.65
C GLU A 65 -9.24 -14.62 -5.14
N GLY A 66 -10.46 -14.17 -5.42
CA GLY A 66 -10.93 -13.93 -6.78
C GLY A 66 -10.08 -12.91 -7.53
N ILE A 67 -9.68 -11.81 -6.87
CA ILE A 67 -8.78 -10.80 -7.47
C ILE A 67 -7.44 -11.44 -7.85
N ALA A 68 -6.80 -12.15 -6.92
CA ALA A 68 -5.51 -12.79 -7.15
C ALA A 68 -5.59 -13.79 -8.31
N ALA A 69 -6.57 -14.68 -8.31
CA ALA A 69 -6.77 -15.65 -9.38
C ALA A 69 -7.03 -14.98 -10.74
N ALA A 70 -7.85 -13.93 -10.77
CA ALA A 70 -8.18 -13.21 -11.99
C ALA A 70 -6.95 -12.53 -12.60
N TYR A 71 -6.19 -11.76 -11.85
CA TYR A 71 -5.01 -11.09 -12.38
C TYR A 71 -3.87 -12.04 -12.73
N PHE A 72 -3.70 -13.15 -12.00
CA PHE A 72 -2.74 -14.18 -12.38
C PHE A 72 -3.08 -14.81 -13.74
N ASN A 73 -4.35 -15.13 -13.97
CA ASN A 73 -4.80 -15.67 -15.24
C ASN A 73 -4.72 -14.64 -16.37
N ALA A 74 -5.03 -13.37 -16.09
CA ALA A 74 -4.85 -12.30 -17.05
C ALA A 74 -3.38 -12.17 -17.50
N ALA A 75 -2.43 -12.18 -16.56
CA ALA A 75 -1.01 -12.12 -16.87
C ALA A 75 -0.53 -13.31 -17.73
N LYS A 76 -1.11 -14.50 -17.52
CA LYS A 76 -0.78 -15.68 -18.33
C LYS A 76 -1.39 -15.65 -19.73
N ALA A 77 -2.59 -15.14 -19.87
CA ALA A 77 -3.35 -15.14 -21.12
C ALA A 77 -2.94 -13.97 -22.04
N ASP A 78 -2.34 -12.91 -21.51
CA ASP A 78 -1.96 -11.74 -22.29
C ASP A 78 -0.72 -12.00 -23.14
N ALA A 79 -0.75 -11.54 -24.38
CA ALA A 79 0.37 -11.64 -25.31
C ALA A 79 1.35 -10.46 -25.24
N TYR A 80 0.93 -9.36 -24.59
CA TYR A 80 1.71 -8.13 -24.54
C TYR A 80 2.45 -8.00 -23.20
N LEU A 81 3.76 -7.97 -23.25
CA LEU A 81 4.63 -7.93 -22.07
C LEU A 81 4.27 -6.81 -21.08
N ARG A 82 3.94 -5.63 -21.59
CA ARG A 82 3.58 -4.47 -20.75
C ARG A 82 2.35 -4.76 -19.91
N SER A 83 1.27 -5.24 -20.49
CA SER A 83 0.04 -5.55 -19.76
C SER A 83 0.19 -6.81 -18.91
N GLN A 84 1.02 -7.79 -19.31
CA GLN A 84 1.40 -8.90 -18.42
C GLN A 84 2.01 -8.39 -17.11
N ARG A 85 2.93 -7.40 -17.17
CA ARG A 85 3.54 -6.77 -15.99
C ARG A 85 2.47 -6.13 -15.09
N GLU A 86 1.57 -5.35 -15.69
CA GLU A 86 0.48 -4.68 -14.96
C GLU A 86 -0.43 -5.70 -14.25
N HIS A 87 -0.83 -6.76 -14.94
CA HIS A 87 -1.65 -7.81 -14.35
C HIS A 87 -0.90 -8.57 -13.26
N TYR A 88 0.37 -8.90 -13.48
CA TYR A 88 1.16 -9.61 -12.47
C TYR A 88 1.42 -8.74 -11.22
N ALA A 89 1.66 -7.45 -11.38
CA ALA A 89 1.78 -6.51 -10.28
C ALA A 89 0.49 -6.41 -9.45
N ASN A 90 -0.68 -6.38 -10.11
CA ASN A 90 -1.97 -6.43 -9.44
C ASN A 90 -2.22 -7.77 -8.72
N TYR A 91 -1.75 -8.88 -9.29
CA TYR A 91 -1.75 -10.18 -8.62
C TYR A 91 -0.91 -10.15 -7.34
N LEU A 92 0.34 -9.67 -7.40
CA LEU A 92 1.22 -9.54 -6.25
C LEU A 92 0.59 -8.69 -5.15
N PHE A 93 -0.03 -7.56 -5.53
CA PHE A 93 -0.75 -6.73 -4.57
C PHE A 93 -1.89 -7.49 -3.87
N ALA A 94 -2.66 -8.27 -4.62
CA ALA A 94 -3.79 -9.04 -4.08
C ALA A 94 -3.34 -10.13 -3.09
N LEU A 95 -2.16 -10.72 -3.27
CA LEU A 95 -1.61 -11.75 -2.37
C LEU A 95 -1.43 -11.25 -0.94
N HIS A 96 -1.17 -9.95 -0.73
CA HIS A 96 -1.01 -9.38 0.61
C HIS A 96 -2.30 -9.42 1.44
N TYR A 97 -3.47 -9.46 0.81
CA TYR A 97 -4.75 -9.62 1.51
C TYR A 97 -4.99 -11.04 2.00
N LEU A 98 -4.33 -12.05 1.41
CA LEU A 98 -4.62 -13.46 1.65
C LEU A 98 -3.97 -13.95 2.94
N PRO A 99 -4.72 -14.58 3.86
CA PRO A 99 -4.14 -15.34 4.95
C PRO A 99 -3.46 -16.62 4.44
N GLY A 100 -2.59 -17.21 5.27
CA GLY A 100 -2.03 -18.54 5.02
C GLY A 100 -0.80 -18.59 4.12
N LEU A 101 -0.41 -17.52 3.42
CA LEU A 101 0.86 -17.47 2.69
C LEU A 101 2.01 -17.23 3.67
N SER A 102 3.08 -18.02 3.60
CA SER A 102 4.31 -17.74 4.32
C SER A 102 5.07 -16.55 3.72
N ALA A 103 6.07 -16.02 4.44
CA ALA A 103 6.92 -14.96 3.91
C ALA A 103 7.70 -15.42 2.68
N ILE A 104 8.17 -16.67 2.69
CA ILE A 104 8.93 -17.27 1.57
C ILE A 104 8.03 -17.47 0.36
N ASP A 105 6.83 -18.08 0.53
CA ASP A 105 5.90 -18.27 -0.59
C ASP A 105 5.55 -16.94 -1.27
N LEU A 106 5.35 -15.89 -0.47
CA LEU A 106 5.06 -14.55 -0.99
C LEU A 106 6.28 -13.96 -1.72
N ALA A 107 7.48 -14.09 -1.16
CA ALA A 107 8.72 -13.62 -1.79
C ALA A 107 8.98 -14.33 -3.12
N GLU A 108 8.77 -15.66 -3.21
CA GLU A 108 8.91 -16.42 -4.45
C GLU A 108 7.98 -15.89 -5.56
N GLN A 109 6.74 -15.48 -5.20
CA GLN A 109 5.85 -14.87 -6.17
C GLN A 109 6.39 -13.51 -6.64
N HIS A 110 7.00 -12.72 -5.75
CA HIS A 110 7.65 -11.48 -6.14
C HIS A 110 8.88 -11.72 -7.03
N PHE A 111 9.72 -12.71 -6.70
CA PHE A 111 10.89 -13.06 -7.52
C PHE A 111 10.49 -13.51 -8.94
N ALA A 112 9.35 -14.21 -9.06
CA ALA A 112 8.83 -14.61 -10.35
C ALA A 112 8.45 -13.42 -11.25
N SER A 113 8.24 -12.21 -10.70
CA SER A 113 8.00 -10.99 -11.49
C SER A 113 9.17 -10.66 -12.42
N GLN A 114 10.40 -11.07 -12.05
CA GLN A 114 11.60 -10.90 -12.88
C GLN A 114 11.43 -11.48 -14.30
N ASN A 115 10.59 -12.51 -14.48
CA ASN A 115 10.34 -13.12 -15.78
C ASN A 115 9.66 -12.18 -16.77
N PHE A 116 8.98 -11.16 -16.31
CA PHE A 116 8.32 -10.14 -17.13
C PHE A 116 9.21 -8.94 -17.43
N TYR A 117 10.37 -8.82 -16.80
CA TYR A 117 11.40 -7.82 -17.05
C TYR A 117 12.60 -8.49 -17.75
N ARG A 118 13.68 -7.85 -18.06
CA ARG A 118 14.89 -8.36 -18.75
C ARG A 118 14.86 -8.43 -20.28
N LYS A 119 13.78 -8.02 -20.92
CA LYS A 119 13.65 -8.17 -22.37
C LYS A 119 13.86 -6.88 -23.15
N GLU A 120 14.05 -5.79 -22.44
CA GLU A 120 14.20 -4.48 -23.04
C GLU A 120 15.67 -3.99 -23.00
N GLU A 121 16.06 -3.26 -24.02
CA GLU A 121 17.41 -2.72 -24.13
C GLU A 121 17.66 -1.69 -23.02
N LEU A 122 18.76 -1.87 -22.29
CA LEU A 122 19.20 -0.92 -21.27
C LEU A 122 19.71 0.36 -21.96
N LEU A 123 19.59 1.49 -21.27
CA LEU A 123 20.29 2.69 -21.73
C LEU A 123 21.80 2.43 -21.68
N PRO A 124 22.57 2.97 -22.68
CA PRO A 124 24.02 2.82 -22.70
C PRO A 124 24.65 3.25 -21.38
N ALA A 125 25.71 2.58 -20.95
CA ALA A 125 26.45 3.00 -19.77
C ALA A 125 26.87 4.47 -19.86
N ARG A 126 26.73 5.21 -18.76
CA ARG A 126 27.16 6.60 -18.71
C ARG A 126 28.36 6.76 -17.78
N LYS A 127 29.21 7.76 -18.08
CA LYS A 127 30.21 8.21 -17.12
C LYS A 127 29.51 8.86 -15.93
N ILE A 128 29.87 8.43 -14.71
CA ILE A 128 29.38 9.06 -13.47
C ILE A 128 30.08 10.41 -13.34
N ILE A 129 29.29 11.47 -13.17
CA ILE A 129 29.76 12.82 -12.96
C ILE A 129 29.62 13.12 -11.47
N PRO A 130 30.72 13.41 -10.74
CA PRO A 130 30.62 13.82 -9.34
C PRO A 130 29.89 15.16 -9.22
N HIS A 131 29.01 15.28 -8.26
CA HIS A 131 28.30 16.50 -7.90
C HIS A 131 28.70 16.96 -6.48
N ASP A 132 28.66 18.25 -6.23
CA ASP A 132 28.92 18.79 -4.87
C ASP A 132 27.88 18.33 -3.86
N LYS A 133 26.66 18.08 -4.33
CA LYS A 133 25.53 17.55 -3.56
C LYS A 133 24.89 16.39 -4.32
N LEU A 134 24.38 15.40 -3.58
CA LEU A 134 23.61 14.32 -4.19
C LEU A 134 22.39 14.85 -4.94
N ARG A 135 22.14 14.36 -6.13
CA ARG A 135 20.90 14.55 -6.88
C ARG A 135 19.98 13.37 -6.64
N LEU A 136 18.94 13.60 -5.85
CA LEU A 136 17.96 12.58 -5.46
C LEU A 136 16.70 12.74 -6.32
N GLY A 137 16.42 11.74 -7.16
CA GLY A 137 15.23 11.70 -8.00
C GLY A 137 14.15 10.85 -7.34
N PHE A 138 12.99 11.40 -7.06
CA PHE A 138 11.82 10.69 -6.55
C PHE A 138 10.84 10.41 -7.69
N LEU A 139 10.55 9.15 -7.94
CA LEU A 139 9.63 8.69 -8.98
C LEU A 139 8.35 8.15 -8.34
N SER A 140 7.19 8.62 -8.77
CA SER A 140 5.91 8.15 -8.26
C SER A 140 4.80 8.15 -9.32
N ALA A 141 3.94 7.15 -9.26
CA ALA A 141 2.67 7.14 -9.99
C ALA A 141 1.60 8.01 -9.31
N ASP A 142 1.82 8.48 -8.08
CA ASP A 142 0.80 9.09 -7.23
C ASP A 142 1.39 10.22 -6.35
N PHE A 143 1.78 11.35 -6.97
CA PHE A 143 2.10 12.59 -6.22
C PHE A 143 0.82 13.38 -5.91
N LEU A 144 -0.11 12.73 -5.23
CA LEU A 144 -1.39 13.27 -4.77
C LEU A 144 -1.50 13.23 -3.25
N GLU A 145 -2.53 13.85 -2.70
CA GLU A 145 -2.92 13.73 -1.28
C GLU A 145 -3.35 12.29 -0.99
N SER A 146 -2.39 11.40 -0.78
CA SER A 146 -2.59 9.97 -0.59
C SER A 146 -2.12 9.48 0.77
N SER A 147 -2.44 8.22 1.09
CA SER A 147 -1.96 7.57 2.31
C SER A 147 -0.44 7.52 2.38
N ALA A 148 0.23 7.21 1.26
CA ALA A 148 1.68 7.13 1.18
C ALA A 148 2.34 8.52 1.32
N ALA A 149 1.68 9.58 0.84
CA ALA A 149 2.15 10.95 0.95
C ALA A 149 2.45 11.37 2.39
N ARG A 150 1.72 10.82 3.37
CA ARG A 150 1.95 11.07 4.80
C ARG A 150 3.33 10.63 5.29
N PHE A 151 4.02 9.78 4.55
CA PHE A 151 5.33 9.26 4.89
C PHE A 151 6.45 9.77 3.99
N TYR A 152 6.20 10.02 2.69
CA TYR A 152 7.25 10.47 1.78
C TYR A 152 7.33 11.99 1.61
N GLU A 153 6.30 12.76 1.98
CA GLU A 153 6.32 14.24 1.90
C GLU A 153 7.54 14.83 2.60
N ILE A 154 7.95 14.22 3.72
CA ILE A 154 9.11 14.67 4.49
C ILE A 154 10.43 14.54 3.72
N LEU A 155 10.57 13.51 2.88
CA LEU A 155 11.75 13.31 2.05
C LEU A 155 11.81 14.31 0.90
N LEU A 156 10.67 14.65 0.30
CA LEU A 156 10.61 15.64 -0.78
C LEU A 156 10.88 17.07 -0.29
N ARG A 157 10.35 17.42 0.88
CA ARG A 157 10.23 18.79 1.33
C ARG A 157 11.03 19.12 2.60
N GLY A 158 11.55 18.10 3.26
CA GLY A 158 12.26 18.26 4.52
C GLY A 158 13.78 18.20 4.37
N ILE A 159 14.30 17.68 3.26
CA ILE A 159 15.74 17.62 2.99
C ILE A 159 16.21 19.03 2.64
N PRO A 160 17.20 19.62 3.37
CA PRO A 160 17.67 20.97 3.09
C PRO A 160 18.39 21.07 1.74
N GLU A 161 18.19 22.17 1.01
CA GLU A 161 18.80 22.41 -0.31
C GLU A 161 20.33 22.41 -0.31
N ASN A 162 20.96 22.72 0.83
CA ASN A 162 22.41 22.63 0.96
C ASN A 162 22.92 21.19 1.15
N VAL A 163 22.04 20.21 1.32
CA VAL A 163 22.37 18.79 1.53
C VAL A 163 22.22 17.98 0.25
N ALA A 164 21.10 18.13 -0.45
CA ALA A 164 20.83 17.43 -1.70
C ALA A 164 19.92 18.26 -2.62
N ASP A 165 20.05 18.02 -3.92
CA ASP A 165 19.13 18.54 -4.95
C ASP A 165 17.99 17.53 -5.14
N ILE A 166 16.76 17.99 -4.98
CA ILE A 166 15.56 17.13 -5.02
C ILE A 166 14.83 17.30 -6.36
N TYR A 167 14.62 16.17 -7.03
CA TYR A 167 13.85 16.06 -8.28
C TYR A 167 12.63 15.17 -8.03
N ALA A 168 11.48 15.55 -8.58
CA ALA A 168 10.24 14.77 -8.52
C ALA A 168 9.72 14.48 -9.93
N TYR A 169 9.52 13.20 -10.23
CA TYR A 169 9.05 12.69 -11.52
C TYR A 169 7.68 12.03 -11.33
N SER A 170 6.64 12.64 -11.87
CA SER A 170 5.25 12.19 -11.68
C SER A 170 4.70 11.49 -12.91
N LEU A 171 4.15 10.28 -12.73
CA LEU A 171 3.37 9.60 -13.77
C LEU A 171 1.86 9.85 -13.61
N SER A 172 1.43 10.57 -12.57
CA SER A 172 0.02 10.87 -12.35
C SER A 172 -0.53 11.82 -13.41
N LYS A 173 -1.67 11.47 -13.99
CA LYS A 173 -2.46 12.36 -14.86
C LYS A 173 -3.30 13.38 -14.07
N GLN A 174 -3.42 13.17 -12.77
CA GLN A 174 -4.19 14.02 -11.87
C GLN A 174 -3.26 14.96 -11.11
N THR A 175 -3.81 16.11 -10.72
CA THR A 175 -3.12 17.10 -9.88
C THR A 175 -4.07 17.61 -8.82
N ASP A 176 -3.57 17.82 -7.61
CA ASP A 176 -4.32 18.40 -6.48
C ASP A 176 -3.48 19.46 -5.76
N ALA A 177 -3.94 19.89 -4.59
CA ALA A 177 -3.23 20.87 -3.76
C ALA A 177 -1.84 20.36 -3.31
N PHE A 178 -1.70 19.07 -3.03
CA PHE A 178 -0.43 18.45 -2.67
C PHE A 178 0.54 18.45 -3.84
N THR A 179 0.09 18.04 -5.04
CA THR A 179 0.89 18.09 -6.27
C THR A 179 1.41 19.50 -6.54
N ASN A 180 0.52 20.53 -6.42
CA ASN A 180 0.89 21.93 -6.66
C ASN A 180 1.96 22.42 -5.68
N LYS A 181 1.88 21.95 -4.43
CA LYS A 181 2.87 22.25 -3.41
C LYS A 181 4.24 21.63 -3.73
N ILE A 182 4.27 20.37 -4.16
CA ILE A 182 5.51 19.72 -4.60
C ILE A 182 6.12 20.49 -5.79
N LYS A 183 5.30 20.85 -6.79
CA LYS A 183 5.75 21.62 -7.97
C LYS A 183 6.41 22.96 -7.62
N SER A 184 6.00 23.60 -6.53
CA SER A 184 6.54 24.91 -6.13
C SER A 184 7.82 24.83 -5.30
N GLU A 185 8.18 23.65 -4.77
CA GLU A 185 9.25 23.49 -3.79
C GLU A 185 10.43 22.64 -4.27
N VAL A 186 10.23 21.80 -5.31
CA VAL A 186 11.29 20.93 -5.86
C VAL A 186 11.35 21.00 -7.38
N LYS A 187 12.43 20.49 -7.99
CA LYS A 187 12.53 20.36 -9.45
C LYS A 187 11.55 19.27 -9.93
N TYR A 188 10.39 19.68 -10.41
CA TYR A 188 9.30 18.79 -10.79
C TYR A 188 9.21 18.58 -12.30
N SER A 189 9.00 17.32 -12.71
CA SER A 189 8.77 16.93 -14.11
C SER A 189 7.54 16.04 -14.23
N ASP A 190 6.65 16.39 -15.16
CA ASP A 190 5.45 15.62 -15.50
C ASP A 190 5.80 14.58 -16.57
N PHE A 191 5.65 13.31 -16.22
CA PHE A 191 5.88 12.16 -17.08
C PHE A 191 4.59 11.43 -17.49
N SER A 192 3.43 11.96 -17.14
CA SER A 192 2.13 11.31 -17.38
C SER A 192 1.85 11.02 -18.87
N HIS A 193 2.53 11.74 -19.78
CA HIS A 193 2.40 11.60 -21.23
C HIS A 193 3.69 11.13 -21.92
N LYS A 194 4.73 10.79 -21.18
CA LYS A 194 5.99 10.30 -21.75
C LYS A 194 5.97 8.78 -21.95
N SER A 195 6.67 8.32 -22.98
CA SER A 195 7.02 6.89 -23.04
C SER A 195 8.01 6.52 -21.93
N ILE A 196 8.15 5.24 -21.63
CA ILE A 196 9.10 4.73 -20.64
C ILE A 196 10.54 5.18 -21.00
N GLU A 197 10.91 5.07 -22.28
CA GLU A 197 12.22 5.47 -22.79
C GLU A 197 12.43 6.98 -22.62
N ALA A 198 11.45 7.80 -23.02
CA ALA A 198 11.55 9.25 -22.89
C ALA A 198 11.63 9.69 -21.42
N ALA A 199 10.93 9.03 -20.52
CA ALA A 199 11.01 9.25 -19.09
C ALA A 199 12.39 8.88 -18.54
N ALA A 200 12.92 7.70 -18.88
CA ALA A 200 14.24 7.25 -18.47
C ALA A 200 15.36 8.19 -19.02
N MET A 201 15.26 8.61 -20.29
CA MET A 201 16.21 9.57 -20.86
C MET A 201 16.16 10.93 -20.17
N SER A 202 14.98 11.40 -19.77
CA SER A 202 14.85 12.66 -19.02
C SER A 202 15.53 12.58 -17.64
N ILE A 203 15.32 11.49 -16.89
CA ILE A 203 16.00 11.26 -15.60
C ILE A 203 17.52 11.21 -15.79
N ARG A 204 17.97 10.55 -16.84
CA ARG A 204 19.39 10.48 -17.18
C ARG A 204 20.00 11.85 -17.52
N ALA A 205 19.26 12.70 -18.25
CA ALA A 205 19.71 14.06 -18.61
C ALA A 205 19.80 14.97 -17.36
N ASP A 206 18.99 14.73 -16.35
CA ASP A 206 19.06 15.42 -15.05
C ASP A 206 20.24 14.92 -14.19
N GLU A 207 20.99 13.91 -14.65
CA GLU A 207 22.16 13.32 -13.99
C GLU A 207 21.88 12.89 -12.55
N ILE A 208 20.74 12.22 -12.33
CA ILE A 208 20.34 11.72 -11.01
C ILE A 208 21.36 10.70 -10.50
N ASP A 209 21.78 10.85 -9.24
CA ASP A 209 22.70 9.94 -8.58
C ASP A 209 21.96 8.72 -8.01
N ILE A 210 20.85 8.97 -7.31
CA ILE A 210 20.00 7.94 -6.73
C ILE A 210 18.55 8.19 -7.15
N LEU A 211 17.96 7.22 -7.82
CA LEU A 211 16.54 7.23 -8.16
C LEU A 211 15.74 6.43 -7.12
N ILE A 212 14.79 7.09 -6.49
CA ILE A 212 13.94 6.55 -5.42
C ILE A 212 12.55 6.31 -5.97
N ASP A 213 12.16 5.05 -6.10
CA ASP A 213 10.81 4.65 -6.48
C ASP A 213 9.90 4.62 -5.25
N LEU A 214 8.85 5.43 -5.28
CA LEU A 214 7.84 5.51 -4.22
C LEU A 214 6.57 4.70 -4.52
N THR A 215 6.57 3.86 -5.55
CA THR A 215 5.39 3.12 -6.03
C THR A 215 5.60 1.61 -6.02
N GLY A 216 6.75 1.13 -6.50
CA GLY A 216 7.04 -0.30 -6.62
C GLY A 216 6.04 -1.04 -7.53
N GLN A 217 5.57 -2.20 -7.08
CA GLN A 217 4.57 -3.01 -7.80
C GLN A 217 3.14 -2.41 -7.74
N ALA A 218 2.88 -1.40 -6.90
CA ALA A 218 1.61 -0.70 -6.94
C ALA A 218 1.40 0.01 -8.29
N ALA A 219 0.16 0.40 -8.61
CA ALA A 219 -0.20 1.03 -9.88
C ALA A 219 0.29 0.25 -11.12
N GLY A 220 0.26 -1.09 -11.05
CA GLY A 220 0.67 -1.96 -12.16
C GLY A 220 2.17 -1.97 -12.43
N GLY A 221 3.02 -1.58 -11.48
CA GLY A 221 4.47 -1.58 -11.64
C GLY A 221 5.02 -0.58 -12.68
N MET A 222 4.27 0.48 -12.99
CA MET A 222 4.64 1.44 -14.04
C MET A 222 6.00 2.11 -13.80
N THR A 223 6.33 2.44 -12.56
CA THR A 223 7.62 3.06 -12.19
C THR A 223 8.79 2.10 -12.40
N LEU A 224 8.57 0.81 -12.13
CA LEU A 224 9.59 -0.23 -12.28
C LEU A 224 10.03 -0.41 -13.75
N MET A 225 9.15 -0.15 -14.72
CA MET A 225 9.50 -0.18 -16.13
C MET A 225 10.53 0.92 -16.49
N ILE A 226 10.49 2.05 -15.79
CA ILE A 226 11.49 3.13 -15.96
C ILE A 226 12.80 2.73 -15.27
N LEU A 227 12.72 2.15 -14.05
CA LEU A 227 13.90 1.68 -13.31
C LEU A 227 14.65 0.58 -14.08
N GLU A 228 13.93 -0.30 -14.79
CA GLU A 228 14.53 -1.35 -15.64
C GLU A 228 15.53 -0.79 -16.64
N LYS A 229 15.31 0.43 -17.16
CA LYS A 229 16.22 1.11 -18.10
C LYS A 229 17.52 1.62 -17.46
N LYS A 230 17.69 1.49 -16.15
CA LYS A 230 18.84 2.00 -15.38
C LYS A 230 19.16 3.48 -15.70
N PRO A 231 18.19 4.39 -15.49
CA PRO A 231 18.40 5.81 -15.77
C PRO A 231 19.34 6.48 -14.77
N ALA A 232 19.48 5.94 -13.56
CA ALA A 232 20.39 6.39 -12.51
C ALA A 232 21.39 5.27 -12.13
N PRO A 233 22.57 5.62 -11.57
CA PRO A 233 23.54 4.65 -11.07
C PRO A 233 23.04 3.76 -9.95
N VAL A 234 22.17 4.31 -9.08
CA VAL A 234 21.55 3.60 -7.94
C VAL A 234 20.05 3.74 -8.02
N ASN A 235 19.31 2.62 -7.94
CA ASN A 235 17.87 2.57 -7.89
C ASN A 235 17.44 1.98 -6.54
N ILE A 236 16.60 2.68 -5.78
CA ILE A 236 16.03 2.19 -4.51
C ILE A 236 14.51 2.25 -4.53
N CYS A 237 13.85 1.42 -3.73
CA CYS A 237 12.41 1.42 -3.59
C CYS A 237 12.02 1.56 -2.11
N GLY A 238 10.86 2.15 -1.82
CA GLY A 238 10.31 2.21 -0.46
C GLY A 238 9.06 3.04 -0.32
N ILE A 239 8.44 2.98 0.85
CA ILE A 239 7.21 3.64 1.30
C ILE A 239 5.97 3.19 0.53
N GLY A 240 5.88 3.42 -0.77
CA GLY A 240 4.68 3.09 -1.57
C GLY A 240 4.54 1.60 -1.89
N TRP A 241 5.61 0.84 -1.77
CA TRP A 241 5.58 -0.62 -1.84
C TRP A 241 6.00 -1.22 -0.49
N PHE A 242 5.40 -2.33 -0.15
CA PHE A 242 5.39 -2.90 1.19
C PHE A 242 5.88 -4.35 1.23
N ASP A 243 6.76 -4.71 0.30
CA ASP A 243 7.52 -5.97 0.26
C ASP A 243 8.72 -5.82 -0.69
N THR A 244 9.45 -6.89 -0.97
CA THR A 244 10.43 -6.91 -2.06
C THR A 244 9.76 -6.53 -3.39
N THR A 245 10.48 -5.85 -4.28
CA THR A 245 10.00 -5.70 -5.67
C THR A 245 10.15 -6.99 -6.46
N GLY A 246 11.03 -7.90 -6.01
CA GLY A 246 11.40 -9.13 -6.70
C GLY A 246 12.32 -8.90 -7.88
N LEU A 247 12.94 -7.71 -8.01
CA LEU A 247 13.63 -7.28 -9.22
C LEU A 247 15.09 -6.94 -8.93
N ASN A 248 16.01 -7.53 -9.68
CA ASN A 248 17.44 -7.39 -9.48
C ASN A 248 18.04 -6.05 -9.94
N PHE A 249 17.26 -5.17 -10.55
CA PHE A 249 17.67 -3.83 -10.93
C PHE A 249 17.26 -2.75 -9.91
N VAL A 250 16.65 -3.15 -8.79
CA VAL A 250 16.44 -2.33 -7.60
C VAL A 250 17.51 -2.71 -6.59
N ASP A 251 18.37 -1.76 -6.23
CA ASP A 251 19.60 -2.06 -5.49
C ASP A 251 19.35 -2.20 -3.98
N ALA A 252 18.44 -1.38 -3.42
CA ALA A 252 18.17 -1.40 -1.98
C ALA A 252 16.74 -1.01 -1.62
N ILE A 253 16.31 -1.43 -0.43
CA ILE A 253 15.11 -0.97 0.27
C ILE A 253 15.51 -0.55 1.69
N TRP A 254 15.02 0.61 2.17
CA TRP A 254 15.18 0.95 3.57
C TRP A 254 14.03 0.42 4.43
N THR A 255 14.36 0.00 5.62
CA THR A 255 13.45 -0.65 6.58
C THR A 255 13.83 -0.30 8.02
N ASP A 256 13.17 -0.91 9.00
CA ASP A 256 13.62 -0.96 10.39
C ASP A 256 13.55 -2.40 10.94
N LYS A 257 14.22 -2.65 12.09
CA LYS A 257 14.29 -3.98 12.70
C LYS A 257 12.95 -4.51 13.23
N LYS A 258 11.92 -3.69 13.29
CA LYS A 258 10.57 -4.08 13.70
C LYS A 258 9.71 -4.49 12.50
N LEU A 259 9.89 -3.78 11.40
CA LEU A 259 9.26 -4.10 10.12
C LEU A 259 9.90 -5.34 9.47
N SER A 260 11.23 -5.37 9.39
CA SER A 260 12.00 -6.54 8.94
C SER A 260 12.99 -6.94 10.04
N PRO A 261 12.73 -8.00 10.81
CA PRO A 261 13.72 -8.51 11.75
C PRO A 261 15.04 -8.84 11.06
N ASP A 262 16.14 -8.47 11.69
CA ASP A 262 17.50 -8.74 11.19
C ASP A 262 17.80 -10.24 11.31
N SER A 263 17.54 -11.00 10.25
CA SER A 263 17.68 -12.45 10.19
C SER A 263 17.94 -12.92 8.77
N GLU A 264 18.60 -14.06 8.63
CA GLU A 264 18.84 -14.70 7.32
C GLU A 264 17.51 -14.98 6.57
N MET A 265 16.48 -15.39 7.29
CA MET A 265 15.17 -15.63 6.69
C MET A 265 14.54 -14.35 6.16
N ALA A 266 14.66 -13.23 6.88
CA ALA A 266 14.14 -11.95 6.39
C ALA A 266 14.92 -11.48 5.15
N ALA A 267 16.24 -11.60 5.16
CA ALA A 267 17.10 -11.27 4.02
C ALA A 267 16.78 -12.14 2.80
N ALA A 268 16.51 -13.44 2.98
CA ALA A 268 16.16 -14.36 1.90
C ALA A 268 14.83 -14.04 1.20
N CYS A 269 13.99 -13.21 1.81
CA CYS A 269 12.73 -12.76 1.22
C CYS A 269 12.87 -11.52 0.32
N PHE A 270 14.09 -10.99 0.11
CA PHE A 270 14.33 -9.78 -0.68
C PHE A 270 15.39 -10.02 -1.76
N THR A 271 15.16 -9.46 -2.94
CA THR A 271 16.20 -9.34 -3.99
C THR A 271 17.10 -8.14 -3.73
N GLU A 272 16.59 -7.13 -3.04
CA GLU A 272 17.25 -5.89 -2.73
C GLU A 272 18.07 -6.00 -1.44
N GLN A 273 19.09 -5.18 -1.29
CA GLN A 273 19.78 -5.01 -0.01
C GLN A 273 18.87 -4.27 0.98
N LEU A 274 18.68 -4.86 2.17
CA LEU A 274 17.95 -4.21 3.25
C LEU A 274 18.87 -3.24 4.01
N TYR A 275 18.44 -1.98 4.12
CA TYR A 275 19.12 -0.96 4.90
C TYR A 275 18.26 -0.54 6.10
N TYR A 276 18.79 -0.68 7.30
CA TYR A 276 18.04 -0.49 8.54
C TYR A 276 18.17 0.94 9.06
N LEU A 277 17.06 1.68 9.01
CA LEU A 277 16.92 2.97 9.69
C LEU A 277 16.40 2.79 11.13
N PRO A 278 16.53 3.79 12.00
CA PRO A 278 15.91 3.76 13.34
C PRO A 278 14.38 3.59 13.30
N ALA A 279 13.72 4.08 12.25
CA ALA A 279 12.32 3.82 11.90
C ALA A 279 12.19 3.82 10.38
N ALA A 280 11.42 2.88 9.82
CA ALA A 280 11.17 2.83 8.37
C ALA A 280 10.30 3.98 7.87
N PHE A 281 9.46 4.52 8.76
CA PHE A 281 8.47 5.54 8.44
C PHE A 281 8.62 6.77 9.33
N CYS A 282 8.35 7.95 8.75
CA CYS A 282 8.14 9.19 9.49
C CYS A 282 6.79 9.78 9.11
N PHE A 283 5.87 9.89 10.07
CA PHE A 283 4.52 10.36 9.82
C PHE A 283 4.45 11.88 9.88
N ARG A 284 3.90 12.49 8.83
CA ARG A 284 3.63 13.92 8.75
C ARG A 284 2.13 14.20 8.71
N PRO A 285 1.53 14.77 9.78
CA PRO A 285 0.12 15.12 9.79
C PRO A 285 -0.17 16.30 8.87
N THR A 286 -1.36 16.29 8.25
CA THR A 286 -1.84 17.41 7.44
C THR A 286 -2.19 18.62 8.31
N LEU A 287 -2.31 19.80 7.68
CA LEU A 287 -2.82 20.98 8.37
C LEU A 287 -4.26 20.77 8.88
N ALA A 288 -5.07 20.03 8.17
CA ALA A 288 -6.43 19.66 8.60
C ALA A 288 -6.39 18.84 9.89
N MET A 289 -5.56 17.81 9.97
CA MET A 289 -5.37 16.99 11.18
C MET A 289 -4.93 17.82 12.38
N LYS A 290 -3.98 18.76 12.19
CA LYS A 290 -3.47 19.63 13.25
C LYS A 290 -4.55 20.56 13.84
N LYS A 291 -5.53 20.98 13.02
CA LYS A 291 -6.62 21.86 13.44
C LYS A 291 -7.71 21.15 14.25
N ILE A 292 -7.78 19.80 14.21
CA ILE A 292 -8.80 19.06 14.94
C ILE A 292 -8.50 19.08 16.44
N ILE A 293 -9.49 19.53 17.21
CA ILE A 293 -9.42 19.55 18.67
C ILE A 293 -9.87 18.18 19.18
N LEU A 294 -8.97 17.48 19.88
CA LEU A 294 -9.30 16.20 20.52
C LEU A 294 -10.03 16.48 21.83
N GLN A 295 -11.16 15.81 22.01
CA GLN A 295 -11.96 15.85 23.24
C GLN A 295 -12.18 14.45 23.78
N PRO A 296 -12.15 14.24 25.11
CA PRO A 296 -12.48 12.95 25.70
C PRO A 296 -13.90 12.55 25.32
N ARG A 297 -14.05 11.28 24.95
CA ARG A 297 -15.36 10.73 24.58
C ARG A 297 -16.07 10.22 25.82
N LYS A 298 -17.12 10.89 26.25
CA LYS A 298 -18.00 10.42 27.33
C LYS A 298 -19.01 9.42 26.78
N ARG A 299 -18.68 8.14 26.74
CA ARG A 299 -19.56 7.09 26.25
C ARG A 299 -19.88 6.07 27.34
N ARG A 300 -21.11 5.53 27.32
CA ARG A 300 -21.53 4.44 28.20
C ARG A 300 -21.03 3.07 27.77
N ALA A 301 -20.61 2.94 26.51
CA ALA A 301 -20.10 1.72 25.89
C ALA A 301 -18.96 2.04 24.92
N VAL A 302 -17.91 1.22 24.94
CA VAL A 302 -16.78 1.34 24.04
C VAL A 302 -17.20 1.06 22.60
N VAL A 303 -16.70 1.88 21.67
CA VAL A 303 -16.88 1.71 20.23
C VAL A 303 -15.54 1.36 19.60
N PHE A 304 -15.43 0.13 19.13
CA PHE A 304 -14.32 -0.28 18.28
C PHE A 304 -14.51 0.25 16.86
N GLY A 305 -13.40 0.46 16.13
CA GLY A 305 -13.45 0.85 14.74
C GLY A 305 -12.44 0.12 13.89
N CYS A 306 -12.74 0.00 12.59
CA CYS A 306 -11.78 -0.37 11.57
C CYS A 306 -12.06 0.47 10.31
N TYR A 307 -11.17 1.44 10.03
CA TYR A 307 -11.30 2.36 8.90
C TYR A 307 -10.24 1.99 7.85
N GLN A 308 -10.54 0.88 7.15
CA GLN A 308 -9.62 0.29 6.17
C GLN A 308 -10.39 -0.34 5.02
N ASN A 309 -9.69 -0.59 3.92
CA ASN A 309 -10.25 -1.32 2.79
C ASN A 309 -10.82 -2.67 3.24
N PHE A 310 -12.07 -2.94 2.89
CA PHE A 310 -12.77 -4.17 3.28
C PHE A 310 -12.10 -5.46 2.79
N LEU A 311 -11.25 -5.40 1.76
CA LEU A 311 -10.43 -6.55 1.35
C LEU A 311 -9.49 -7.05 2.44
N LYS A 312 -9.09 -6.20 3.39
CA LYS A 312 -8.25 -6.58 4.54
C LYS A 312 -9.00 -7.37 5.61
N ILE A 313 -10.33 -7.34 5.60
CA ILE A 313 -11.18 -8.00 6.59
C ILE A 313 -11.48 -9.42 6.12
N ASN A 314 -10.63 -10.37 6.45
CA ASN A 314 -10.76 -11.79 6.13
C ASN A 314 -11.49 -12.57 7.24
N LYS A 315 -11.63 -13.89 7.07
CA LYS A 315 -12.35 -14.77 8.02
C LYS A 315 -11.70 -14.79 9.41
N ASP A 316 -10.37 -14.76 9.48
CA ASP A 316 -9.64 -14.80 10.76
C ASP A 316 -9.86 -13.50 11.54
N VAL A 317 -9.82 -12.35 10.86
CA VAL A 317 -10.14 -11.05 11.42
C VAL A 317 -11.56 -11.05 12.00
N LEU A 318 -12.54 -11.51 11.24
CA LEU A 318 -13.93 -11.58 11.69
C LEU A 318 -14.10 -12.51 12.91
N ASN A 319 -13.43 -13.66 12.94
CA ASN A 319 -13.47 -14.58 14.05
C ASN A 319 -12.87 -13.98 15.34
N VAL A 320 -11.75 -13.27 15.23
CA VAL A 320 -11.13 -12.57 16.38
C VAL A 320 -12.06 -11.45 16.89
N TRP A 321 -12.62 -10.64 16.00
CA TRP A 321 -13.53 -9.56 16.40
C TRP A 321 -14.84 -10.07 17.00
N ARG A 322 -15.37 -11.19 16.50
CA ARG A 322 -16.52 -11.86 17.13
C ARG A 322 -16.24 -12.19 18.59
N GLN A 323 -15.07 -12.76 18.90
CA GLN A 323 -14.67 -13.10 20.27
C GLN A 323 -14.53 -11.86 21.17
N ILE A 324 -14.01 -10.75 20.64
CA ILE A 324 -13.95 -9.48 21.39
C ILE A 324 -15.36 -8.99 21.73
N LEU A 325 -16.26 -8.95 20.74
CA LEU A 325 -17.63 -8.49 20.93
C LEU A 325 -18.44 -9.40 21.85
N GLN A 326 -18.17 -10.72 21.90
CA GLN A 326 -18.77 -11.66 22.84
C GLN A 326 -18.33 -11.38 24.29
N ARG A 327 -17.03 -11.07 24.51
CA ARG A 327 -16.50 -10.73 25.85
C ARG A 327 -16.97 -9.36 26.34
N LEU A 328 -17.36 -8.47 25.43
CA LEU A 328 -17.82 -7.12 25.71
C LEU A 328 -19.24 -6.88 25.15
N PRO A 329 -20.29 -7.39 25.78
CA PRO A 329 -21.63 -7.41 25.17
C PRO A 329 -22.28 -6.04 24.98
N LYS A 330 -21.75 -4.98 25.62
CA LYS A 330 -22.22 -3.60 25.44
C LYS A 330 -21.46 -2.85 24.36
N SER A 331 -20.30 -3.36 23.90
CA SER A 331 -19.47 -2.67 22.91
C SER A 331 -20.11 -2.68 21.51
N LYS A 332 -19.69 -1.72 20.69
CA LYS A 332 -20.08 -1.58 19.28
C LYS A 332 -18.87 -1.67 18.38
N LEU A 333 -19.08 -1.92 17.10
CA LEU A 333 -18.05 -1.91 16.07
C LEU A 333 -18.50 -1.06 14.88
N ILE A 334 -17.63 -0.15 14.41
CA ILE A 334 -17.84 0.62 13.19
C ILE A 334 -16.81 0.16 12.16
N LEU A 335 -17.29 -0.31 11.02
CA LEU A 335 -16.47 -0.65 9.87
C LEU A 335 -16.67 0.42 8.80
N GLN A 336 -15.58 1.04 8.34
CA GLN A 336 -15.64 2.05 7.28
C GLN A 336 -14.71 1.66 6.15
N ASP A 337 -15.27 1.51 4.94
CA ASP A 337 -14.48 1.26 3.73
C ASP A 337 -13.70 2.50 3.30
N THR A 338 -12.69 2.29 2.47
CA THR A 338 -11.95 3.38 1.81
C THR A 338 -12.61 3.83 0.50
N THR A 339 -13.72 3.18 0.09
CA THR A 339 -14.44 3.46 -1.16
C THR A 339 -15.90 3.82 -0.91
N ASN A 340 -16.54 4.47 -1.88
CA ASN A 340 -17.97 4.82 -1.86
C ASN A 340 -18.84 3.80 -2.62
N LEU A 341 -18.33 2.60 -2.87
CA LEU A 341 -19.04 1.57 -3.65
C LEU A 341 -20.09 0.84 -2.80
N THR A 342 -21.36 1.09 -3.09
CA THR A 342 -22.49 0.63 -2.28
C THR A 342 -22.59 -0.89 -2.16
N GLU A 343 -22.27 -1.65 -3.24
CA GLU A 343 -22.32 -3.12 -3.18
C GLU A 343 -21.31 -3.70 -2.18
N ARG A 344 -20.13 -3.07 -2.00
CA ARG A 344 -19.14 -3.50 -1.02
C ARG A 344 -19.70 -3.49 0.42
N ARG A 345 -20.48 -2.46 0.75
CA ARG A 345 -21.21 -2.40 2.05
C ARG A 345 -22.19 -3.56 2.20
N THR A 346 -22.92 -3.88 1.14
CA THR A 346 -23.88 -5.01 1.15
C THR A 346 -23.16 -6.34 1.33
N VAL A 347 -22.10 -6.56 0.57
CA VAL A 347 -21.26 -7.77 0.67
C VAL A 347 -20.65 -7.88 2.07
N MET A 348 -20.13 -6.79 2.63
CA MET A 348 -19.59 -6.82 4.00
C MET A 348 -20.65 -7.20 5.04
N LYS A 349 -21.85 -6.64 4.95
CA LYS A 349 -22.96 -7.05 5.84
C LYS A 349 -23.28 -8.54 5.73
N GLN A 350 -23.31 -9.09 4.53
CA GLN A 350 -23.52 -10.54 4.31
C GLN A 350 -22.38 -11.36 4.95
N ARG A 351 -21.12 -10.91 4.82
CA ARG A 351 -19.97 -11.59 5.45
C ARG A 351 -20.02 -11.55 6.98
N LEU A 352 -20.48 -10.45 7.56
CA LEU A 352 -20.69 -10.35 9.03
C LEU A 352 -21.73 -11.34 9.51
N VAL A 353 -22.87 -11.46 8.80
CA VAL A 353 -23.91 -12.45 9.12
C VAL A 353 -23.35 -13.87 8.99
N ALA A 354 -22.65 -14.18 7.90
CA ALA A 354 -22.07 -15.51 7.66
C ALA A 354 -21.01 -15.90 8.70
N ALA A 355 -20.36 -14.91 9.33
CA ALA A 355 -19.36 -15.12 10.38
C ALA A 355 -19.96 -15.05 11.80
N ASP A 356 -21.29 -15.05 11.94
CA ASP A 356 -22.02 -15.04 13.22
C ASP A 356 -21.62 -13.86 14.13
N LEU A 357 -21.43 -12.66 13.56
CA LEU A 357 -21.22 -11.45 14.34
C LEU A 357 -22.56 -10.80 14.75
N PRO A 358 -22.61 -10.11 15.90
CA PRO A 358 -23.81 -9.42 16.39
C PRO A 358 -24.10 -8.15 15.56
N ILE A 359 -24.76 -8.33 14.42
CA ILE A 359 -24.96 -7.26 13.40
C ILE A 359 -25.73 -6.05 13.95
N GLU A 360 -26.55 -6.22 14.98
CA GLU A 360 -27.28 -5.13 15.66
C GLU A 360 -26.34 -4.15 16.39
N ARG A 361 -25.11 -4.54 16.63
CA ARG A 361 -24.05 -3.73 17.26
C ARG A 361 -22.98 -3.25 16.27
N ILE A 362 -23.15 -3.57 14.98
CA ILE A 362 -22.14 -3.26 13.95
C ILE A 362 -22.70 -2.29 12.93
N GLU A 363 -22.03 -1.17 12.79
CA GLU A 363 -22.30 -0.20 11.72
C GLU A 363 -21.31 -0.38 10.58
N VAL A 364 -21.82 -0.45 9.34
CA VAL A 364 -20.99 -0.57 8.13
C VAL A 364 -21.16 0.70 7.30
N ARG A 365 -20.08 1.47 7.17
CA ARG A 365 -20.02 2.75 6.45
C ARG A 365 -19.24 2.61 5.13
N LEU A 366 -19.54 3.49 4.20
CA LEU A 366 -18.72 3.74 3.02
C LEU A 366 -17.64 4.78 3.34
N GLY A 367 -16.71 5.01 2.41
CA GLY A 367 -15.72 6.07 2.50
C GLY A 367 -16.38 7.45 2.67
N SER A 368 -15.73 8.33 3.37
CA SER A 368 -16.21 9.67 3.73
C SER A 368 -15.20 10.73 3.33
N ASP A 369 -15.66 11.83 2.75
CA ASP A 369 -14.82 13.00 2.48
C ASP A 369 -14.39 13.69 3.78
N ASN A 370 -15.15 13.50 4.86
CA ASN A 370 -14.84 14.02 6.20
C ASN A 370 -14.27 12.93 7.13
N TYR A 371 -13.49 12.00 6.57
CA TYR A 371 -12.97 10.82 7.29
C TYR A 371 -12.22 11.14 8.59
N LEU A 372 -11.62 12.35 8.71
CA LEU A 372 -10.94 12.76 9.92
C LEU A 372 -11.91 12.96 11.10
N ALA A 373 -13.10 13.48 10.85
CA ALA A 373 -14.12 13.62 11.89
C ALA A 373 -14.66 12.25 12.34
N ASP A 374 -14.70 11.28 11.45
CA ASP A 374 -15.19 9.93 11.75
C ASP A 374 -14.37 9.24 12.86
N TYR A 375 -13.08 9.59 13.03
CA TYR A 375 -12.27 9.08 14.15
C TYR A 375 -12.79 9.47 15.52
N HIS A 376 -13.67 10.48 15.65
CA HIS A 376 -14.36 10.81 16.91
C HIS A 376 -15.44 9.79 17.26
N ASP A 377 -15.84 8.94 16.32
CA ASP A 377 -16.87 7.94 16.54
C ASP A 377 -16.36 6.65 17.17
N ILE A 378 -15.06 6.43 17.22
CA ILE A 378 -14.43 5.22 17.72
C ILE A 378 -13.51 5.51 18.91
N ASP A 379 -13.39 4.56 19.82
CA ASP A 379 -12.55 4.65 21.01
C ASP A 379 -11.24 3.88 20.87
N ILE A 380 -11.27 2.75 20.17
CA ILE A 380 -10.15 1.84 19.93
C ILE A 380 -10.24 1.39 18.48
N MET A 381 -9.14 1.47 17.74
CA MET A 381 -9.05 0.90 16.41
C MET A 381 -8.53 -0.53 16.46
N LEU A 382 -9.25 -1.44 15.82
CA LEU A 382 -8.85 -2.82 15.61
C LEU A 382 -8.19 -2.94 14.24
N ASP A 383 -6.89 -3.20 14.24
CA ASP A 383 -6.14 -3.37 12.99
C ASP A 383 -6.41 -4.72 12.34
N THR A 384 -6.27 -4.78 11.04
CA THR A 384 -6.47 -6.00 10.24
C THR A 384 -5.18 -6.82 10.13
N PHE A 385 -5.30 -8.09 9.80
CA PHE A 385 -4.19 -8.99 9.54
C PHE A 385 -4.57 -10.02 8.45
N PRO A 386 -3.62 -10.52 7.66
CA PRO A 386 -2.18 -10.29 7.72
C PRO A 386 -1.73 -8.93 7.16
N TYR A 387 -2.59 -8.15 6.54
CA TYR A 387 -2.25 -6.84 5.99
C TYR A 387 -2.85 -5.72 6.86
N PRO A 388 -2.04 -5.12 7.76
CA PRO A 388 -2.49 -4.08 8.69
C PRO A 388 -2.62 -2.71 8.02
N GLY A 389 -3.02 -1.74 8.82
CA GLY A 389 -2.99 -0.32 8.44
C GLY A 389 -1.57 0.24 8.41
N GLY A 390 -1.32 1.12 7.45
CA GLY A 390 -0.16 1.99 7.44
C GLY A 390 -0.58 3.40 7.89
N ALA A 391 -0.95 4.26 6.94
CA ALA A 391 -1.39 5.62 7.24
C ALA A 391 -2.66 5.65 8.12
N SER A 392 -3.61 4.74 7.94
CA SER A 392 -4.80 4.67 8.79
C SER A 392 -4.45 4.45 10.27
N THR A 393 -3.43 3.63 10.56
CA THR A 393 -2.90 3.41 11.91
C THR A 393 -2.27 4.70 12.46
N ALA A 394 -1.37 5.34 11.71
CA ALA A 394 -0.74 6.57 12.13
C ALA A 394 -1.76 7.72 12.32
N ILE A 395 -2.76 7.83 11.43
CA ILE A 395 -3.84 8.81 11.55
C ILE A 395 -4.68 8.54 12.80
N ALA A 396 -5.09 7.28 13.05
CA ALA A 396 -5.85 6.92 14.24
C ALA A 396 -5.13 7.36 15.52
N LEU A 397 -3.85 7.03 15.63
CA LEU A 397 -3.01 7.45 16.77
C LEU A 397 -2.97 8.97 16.90
N TYR A 398 -2.79 9.71 15.80
CA TYR A 398 -2.76 11.17 15.81
C TYR A 398 -4.12 11.79 16.17
N MET A 399 -5.21 11.08 15.84
CA MET A 399 -6.58 11.45 16.21
C MET A 399 -6.97 10.99 17.64
N GLY A 400 -5.99 10.54 18.44
CA GLY A 400 -6.20 10.14 19.84
C GLY A 400 -6.90 8.79 19.98
N VAL A 401 -6.83 7.93 18.98
CA VAL A 401 -7.41 6.58 18.98
C VAL A 401 -6.29 5.55 19.07
N PRO A 402 -6.15 4.84 20.21
CA PRO A 402 -5.19 3.73 20.30
C PRO A 402 -5.56 2.62 19.33
N VAL A 403 -4.52 1.95 18.80
CA VAL A 403 -4.67 0.90 17.80
C VAL A 403 -4.12 -0.41 18.35
N VAL A 404 -4.88 -1.48 18.27
CA VAL A 404 -4.40 -2.84 18.58
C VAL A 404 -4.02 -3.52 17.27
N THR A 405 -2.78 -3.99 17.15
CA THR A 405 -2.26 -4.65 15.94
C THR A 405 -1.68 -6.03 16.25
N LEU A 406 -1.62 -6.89 15.23
CA LEU A 406 -1.03 -8.23 15.32
C LEU A 406 0.33 -8.25 14.62
N ALA A 407 1.36 -8.77 15.28
CA ALA A 407 2.67 -9.00 14.69
C ALA A 407 2.65 -10.24 13.79
N GLY A 408 2.61 -10.03 12.49
CA GLY A 408 2.73 -11.11 11.52
C GLY A 408 4.18 -11.50 11.21
N LEU A 409 4.35 -12.54 10.38
CA LEU A 409 5.65 -13.06 9.98
C LEU A 409 6.15 -12.44 8.66
N ARG A 410 5.25 -11.95 7.81
CA ARG A 410 5.59 -11.31 6.52
C ARG A 410 5.96 -9.85 6.75
N TYR A 411 6.80 -9.30 5.90
CA TYR A 411 7.17 -7.88 5.92
C TYR A 411 5.93 -6.98 5.94
N SER A 412 5.04 -7.15 4.97
CA SER A 412 3.78 -6.39 4.88
C SER A 412 2.84 -6.56 6.07
N ALA A 413 2.98 -7.62 6.86
CA ALA A 413 2.17 -7.89 8.04
C ALA A 413 2.69 -7.21 9.33
N ARG A 414 3.73 -6.36 9.21
CA ARG A 414 4.43 -5.76 10.36
C ARG A 414 4.39 -4.24 10.41
N PHE A 415 3.63 -3.58 9.54
CA PHE A 415 3.50 -2.11 9.55
C PHE A 415 3.02 -1.59 10.91
N GLY A 416 1.96 -2.19 11.46
CA GLY A 416 1.49 -1.85 12.79
C GLY A 416 2.59 -2.00 13.85
N VAL A 417 3.40 -3.05 13.77
CA VAL A 417 4.54 -3.27 14.70
C VAL A 417 5.57 -2.15 14.62
N SER A 418 5.99 -1.78 13.41
CA SER A 418 6.94 -0.68 13.19
C SER A 418 6.37 0.65 13.68
N LEU A 419 5.15 0.99 13.27
CA LEU A 419 4.49 2.25 13.61
C LEU A 419 4.25 2.41 15.12
N LEU A 420 3.69 1.37 15.77
CA LEU A 420 3.44 1.41 17.21
C LEU A 420 4.73 1.45 18.04
N THR A 421 5.76 0.70 17.62
CA THR A 421 7.05 0.76 18.29
C THR A 421 7.67 2.16 18.16
N ALA A 422 7.66 2.75 16.96
CA ALA A 422 8.18 4.09 16.73
C ALA A 422 7.36 5.17 17.48
N ALA A 423 6.06 4.93 17.71
CA ALA A 423 5.17 5.77 18.51
C ALA A 423 5.36 5.58 20.04
N GLY A 424 6.15 4.60 20.48
CA GLY A 424 6.35 4.28 21.90
C GLY A 424 5.13 3.60 22.54
N LEU A 425 4.44 2.73 21.80
CA LEU A 425 3.20 2.03 22.18
C LEU A 425 3.32 0.50 21.97
N PRO A 426 4.41 -0.15 22.40
CA PRO A 426 4.59 -1.59 22.17
C PRO A 426 3.55 -2.45 22.89
N GLU A 427 2.90 -1.93 23.94
CA GLU A 427 1.85 -2.59 24.72
C GLU A 427 0.59 -2.92 23.92
N PHE A 428 0.41 -2.37 22.72
CA PHE A 428 -0.72 -2.63 21.83
C PHE A 428 -0.37 -3.58 20.66
N ILE A 429 0.81 -4.17 20.68
CA ILE A 429 1.27 -5.14 19.69
C ILE A 429 1.06 -6.55 20.25
N ALA A 430 0.18 -7.31 19.63
CA ALA A 430 -0.07 -8.71 19.97
C ALA A 430 0.84 -9.65 19.17
N SER A 431 1.28 -10.74 19.78
CA SER A 431 2.05 -11.83 19.16
C SER A 431 1.16 -12.91 18.53
N ASP A 432 -0.08 -13.04 19.01
CA ASP A 432 -1.06 -14.01 18.53
C ASP A 432 -2.51 -13.50 18.70
N TYR A 433 -3.48 -14.27 18.20
CA TYR A 433 -4.89 -13.91 18.27
C TYR A 433 -5.45 -13.78 19.68
N GLN A 434 -4.96 -14.59 20.62
CA GLN A 434 -5.44 -14.55 22.01
C GLN A 434 -4.93 -13.30 22.73
N GLU A 435 -3.67 -12.94 22.48
CA GLU A 435 -3.11 -11.71 23.01
C GLU A 435 -3.78 -10.48 22.38
N TYR A 436 -4.08 -10.51 21.06
CA TYR A 436 -4.83 -9.44 20.39
C TYR A 436 -6.19 -9.20 21.06
N ILE A 437 -6.95 -10.29 21.32
CA ILE A 437 -8.23 -10.23 22.02
C ILE A 437 -8.04 -9.70 23.45
N LYS A 438 -7.03 -10.19 24.18
CA LYS A 438 -6.72 -9.78 25.54
C LYS A 438 -6.42 -8.28 25.62
N ILE A 439 -5.55 -7.77 24.73
CA ILE A 439 -5.19 -6.34 24.69
C ILE A 439 -6.44 -5.49 24.39
N ALA A 440 -7.23 -5.86 23.39
CA ALA A 440 -8.44 -5.12 23.03
C ALA A 440 -9.47 -5.09 24.16
N VAL A 441 -9.70 -6.22 24.85
CA VAL A 441 -10.65 -6.33 25.96
C VAL A 441 -10.16 -5.57 27.19
N ASN A 442 -8.86 -5.68 27.54
CA ASN A 442 -8.28 -4.96 28.67
C ASN A 442 -8.36 -3.45 28.47
N LEU A 443 -7.96 -2.96 27.28
CA LEU A 443 -8.02 -1.54 26.94
C LEU A 443 -9.46 -1.01 26.98
N ALA A 444 -10.42 -1.78 26.48
CA ALA A 444 -11.84 -1.42 26.52
C ALA A 444 -12.43 -1.43 27.95
N SER A 445 -11.83 -2.18 28.86
CA SER A 445 -12.29 -2.30 30.26
C SER A 445 -11.63 -1.28 31.19
N ASP A 446 -10.54 -0.63 30.76
CA ASP A 446 -9.84 0.43 31.49
C ASP A 446 -10.30 1.82 31.00
N GLU A 447 -11.43 2.29 31.52
CA GLU A 447 -12.02 3.57 31.15
C GLU A 447 -11.05 4.75 31.41
N ALA A 448 -10.36 4.74 32.55
CA ALA A 448 -9.42 5.81 32.92
C ALA A 448 -8.19 5.85 32.00
N GLY A 449 -7.61 4.69 31.70
CA GLY A 449 -6.51 4.53 30.75
C GLY A 449 -6.92 4.95 29.35
N LEU A 450 -8.10 4.57 28.88
CA LEU A 450 -8.62 4.93 27.57
C LEU A 450 -8.80 6.46 27.43
N ILE A 451 -9.39 7.11 28.43
CA ILE A 451 -9.50 8.58 28.47
C ILE A 451 -8.11 9.25 28.45
N ASN A 452 -7.15 8.72 29.21
CA ASN A 452 -5.80 9.23 29.22
C ASN A 452 -5.13 9.12 27.82
N TYR A 453 -5.29 8.00 27.11
CA TYR A 453 -4.81 7.85 25.72
C TYR A 453 -5.48 8.88 24.80
N GLN A 454 -6.80 9.01 24.85
CA GLN A 454 -7.54 9.98 24.02
C GLN A 454 -7.04 11.42 24.19
N GLN A 455 -6.65 11.79 25.40
CA GLN A 455 -6.16 13.15 25.70
C GLN A 455 -4.69 13.38 25.35
N ASN A 456 -3.85 12.36 25.54
CA ASN A 456 -2.39 12.54 25.54
C ASN A 456 -1.68 11.86 24.36
N LEU A 457 -2.37 11.00 23.60
CA LEU A 457 -1.74 10.18 22.55
C LEU A 457 -1.09 11.04 21.45
N ARG A 458 -1.77 12.08 20.99
CA ARG A 458 -1.20 13.02 20.00
C ARG A 458 0.11 13.65 20.51
N LYS A 459 0.13 14.15 21.74
CA LYS A 459 1.34 14.76 22.34
C LYS A 459 2.46 13.73 22.46
N LYS A 460 2.15 12.48 22.83
CA LYS A 460 3.10 11.38 22.88
C LYS A 460 3.69 11.11 21.49
N LEU A 461 2.85 11.09 20.44
CA LEU A 461 3.30 10.94 19.07
C LEU A 461 4.23 12.06 18.61
N GLU A 462 3.88 13.31 18.87
CA GLU A 462 4.65 14.50 18.47
C GLU A 462 6.07 14.50 19.04
N THR A 463 6.31 13.80 20.15
CA THR A 463 7.64 13.62 20.78
C THR A 463 8.29 12.27 20.49
N SER A 464 7.64 11.41 19.71
CA SER A 464 8.09 10.05 19.40
C SER A 464 9.05 10.01 18.20
N THR A 465 9.70 8.85 18.03
CA THR A 465 10.53 8.56 16.85
C THR A 465 9.71 8.61 15.56
N LEU A 466 8.42 8.24 15.59
CA LEU A 466 7.52 8.24 14.43
C LEU A 466 7.35 9.64 13.81
N MET A 467 7.48 10.71 14.59
CA MET A 467 7.32 12.08 14.11
C MET A 467 8.61 12.92 14.22
N ASN A 468 9.76 12.29 14.49
CA ASN A 468 11.04 12.99 14.55
C ASN A 468 11.62 13.20 13.13
N GLU A 469 11.08 14.18 12.41
CA GLU A 469 11.46 14.53 11.05
C GLU A 469 12.97 14.75 10.88
N LYS A 470 13.61 15.46 11.81
CA LYS A 470 15.06 15.77 11.74
C LYS A 470 15.92 14.51 11.80
N ALA A 471 15.62 13.62 12.74
CA ALA A 471 16.36 12.37 12.88
C ALA A 471 16.13 11.45 11.67
N TYR A 472 14.89 11.38 11.17
CA TYR A 472 14.55 10.57 9.99
C TYR A 472 15.29 11.05 8.74
N ILE A 473 15.25 12.36 8.44
CA ILE A 473 15.98 12.94 7.30
C ILE A 473 17.48 12.67 7.42
N LYS A 474 18.07 12.89 8.60
CA LYS A 474 19.49 12.62 8.83
C LYS A 474 19.85 11.17 8.51
N SER A 475 19.06 10.21 9.02
CA SER A 475 19.30 8.78 8.76
C SER A 475 19.08 8.40 7.30
N PHE A 476 18.09 8.99 6.64
CA PHE A 476 17.84 8.75 5.21
C PHE A 476 18.96 9.30 4.33
N ILE A 477 19.47 10.49 4.62
CA ILE A 477 20.62 11.06 3.86
C ILE A 477 21.88 10.24 4.10
N GLN A 478 22.12 9.74 5.32
CA GLN A 478 23.24 8.84 5.58
C GLN A 478 23.10 7.55 4.76
N PHE A 479 21.92 6.97 4.71
CA PHE A 479 21.62 5.81 3.86
C PHE A 479 21.95 6.09 2.38
N CYS A 480 21.47 7.22 1.83
CA CYS A 480 21.79 7.60 0.45
C CYS A 480 23.30 7.79 0.23
N SER A 481 24.00 8.38 1.20
CA SER A 481 25.45 8.60 1.12
C SER A 481 26.22 7.27 1.16
N ASP A 482 25.82 6.35 2.03
CA ASP A 482 26.45 5.02 2.13
C ASP A 482 26.28 4.23 0.84
N LEU A 483 25.08 4.22 0.27
CA LEU A 483 24.81 3.60 -1.03
C LEU A 483 25.61 4.24 -2.17
N TRP A 484 25.70 5.57 -2.17
CA TRP A 484 26.47 6.28 -3.20
C TRP A 484 27.96 5.96 -3.12
N GLN A 485 28.51 5.82 -1.94
CA GLN A 485 29.91 5.42 -1.73
C GLN A 485 30.17 3.96 -2.13
N ALA A 486 29.25 3.06 -1.79
CA ALA A 486 29.33 1.63 -2.08
C ALA A 486 28.92 1.25 -3.51
N ARG A 487 28.52 2.20 -4.36
CA ARG A 487 27.98 1.93 -5.71
C ARG A 487 28.89 1.10 -6.62
N GLY A 488 30.20 1.04 -6.33
CA GLY A 488 31.13 0.15 -7.01
C GLY A 488 30.85 -1.33 -6.73
N ASP A 489 30.26 -1.64 -5.58
CA ASP A 489 29.92 -2.99 -5.15
C ASP A 489 28.56 -3.46 -5.71
N PHE A 490 27.75 -2.53 -6.24
CA PHE A 490 26.46 -2.81 -6.88
C PHE A 490 26.59 -3.13 -8.40
N SER A 491 27.78 -3.49 -8.88
CA SER A 491 27.93 -3.90 -10.27
C SER A 491 27.11 -5.17 -10.55
N LEU A 492 26.23 -5.08 -11.53
CA LEU A 492 25.28 -6.12 -11.94
C LEU A 492 25.92 -7.43 -12.45
N CYS A 493 27.24 -7.51 -12.56
CA CYS A 493 27.92 -8.65 -13.17
C CYS A 493 27.98 -9.91 -12.29
N ASP A 494 27.76 -9.81 -10.98
CA ASP A 494 28.02 -10.93 -10.05
C ASP A 494 26.74 -11.60 -9.48
N ARG A 495 25.56 -11.23 -9.95
CA ARG A 495 24.29 -11.81 -9.47
C ARG A 495 23.45 -12.49 -10.58
N ILE A 496 24.13 -13.14 -11.54
CA ILE A 496 23.49 -14.00 -12.56
C ILE A 496 23.50 -15.44 -12.07
#